data_75a160d0791d97423d3157f8d7449228
#
_entry.id   75a160d0791d97423d3157f8d7449228
#
_cell.length_a   1.000
_cell.length_b   1.000
_cell.length_c   1.000
_cell.angle_alpha   90.00
_cell.angle_beta   90.00
_cell.angle_gamma   90.00
#
_symmetry.space_group_name_H-M   'P 1'
#
loop_
_entity.id
_entity.type
_entity.pdbx_description
1 polymer ?
#
loop_
_entity_poly.entity_id
_entity_poly.type
_entity_poly.pdbx_seq_one_letter_code
_entity_poly.pdbx_strand_id
1 'polypeptide(L)'
;MLDRVETIACGFMSIGIKPKDLVGIMAETSPLWTQVDLALCCLGSVSVTIFPSLSIKETSFILNDSLCRYLIVGNEDILDRIMKGYRNIPSLEKIIVLDFNYQSKDDRIIGLNEILELGKKNRFDKYAEYLSYRDSIKNEDWYTVVYTSGSSGMPRGIVLTHFSIASRMTGAFEFWSRYGMSISEKDVSLCYLPLAYIFDRASCQFVSIFSGACIAYADSPGTILDDIRK
;
A
#
# COMPACT_ATOMS: atom_id res chain seq x y z
N MET A 1 0.23 -15.41 -3.81
CA MET A 1 0.34 -13.95 -3.66
C MET A 1 0.60 -13.24 -4.98
N LEU A 2 1.61 -13.59 -5.74
CA LEU A 2 1.99 -12.91 -7.00
C LEU A 2 0.84 -12.75 -8.00
N ASP A 3 0.11 -13.82 -8.31
CA ASP A 3 -1.03 -13.77 -9.24
C ASP A 3 -2.11 -12.74 -8.83
N ARG A 4 -2.35 -12.61 -7.53
CA ARG A 4 -3.29 -11.62 -6.99
C ARG A 4 -2.77 -10.19 -7.18
N VAL A 5 -1.48 -9.96 -6.89
CA VAL A 5 -0.81 -8.67 -7.08
C VAL A 5 -0.85 -8.23 -8.55
N GLU A 6 -0.55 -9.15 -9.49
CA GLU A 6 -0.62 -8.88 -10.93
C GLU A 6 -2.04 -8.58 -11.39
N THR A 7 -3.04 -9.30 -10.87
CA THR A 7 -4.45 -9.04 -11.17
C THR A 7 -4.86 -7.65 -10.70
N ILE A 8 -4.50 -7.26 -9.46
CA ILE A 8 -4.78 -5.91 -8.94
C ILE A 8 -4.06 -4.85 -9.78
N ALA A 9 -2.79 -5.07 -10.12
CA ALA A 9 -2.02 -4.14 -10.96
C ALA A 9 -2.69 -3.91 -12.32
N CYS A 10 -3.10 -4.97 -13.03
CA CYS A 10 -3.84 -4.86 -14.29
C CYS A 10 -5.20 -4.15 -14.11
N GLY A 11 -5.87 -4.35 -12.97
CA GLY A 11 -7.08 -3.62 -12.61
C GLY A 11 -6.81 -2.13 -12.41
N PHE A 12 -5.75 -1.78 -11.71
CA PHE A 12 -5.31 -0.39 -11.51
C PHE A 12 -4.95 0.28 -12.84
N MET A 13 -4.23 -0.40 -13.73
CA MET A 13 -3.98 0.10 -15.08
C MET A 13 -5.29 0.34 -15.86
N SER A 14 -6.29 -0.50 -15.65
CA SER A 14 -7.58 -0.38 -16.34
C SER A 14 -8.39 0.85 -15.93
N ILE A 15 -8.16 1.36 -14.73
CA ILE A 15 -8.77 2.60 -14.24
C ILE A 15 -7.87 3.84 -14.44
N GLY A 16 -6.70 3.67 -15.07
CA GLY A 16 -5.82 4.76 -15.48
C GLY A 16 -4.64 5.04 -14.56
N ILE A 17 -4.35 4.21 -13.56
CA ILE A 17 -3.13 4.34 -12.73
C ILE A 17 -1.91 4.00 -13.60
N LYS A 18 -0.89 4.84 -13.54
CA LYS A 18 0.33 4.78 -14.35
C LYS A 18 1.58 4.90 -13.48
N PRO A 19 2.78 4.57 -14.03
CA PRO A 19 4.03 4.85 -13.34
C PRO A 19 4.12 6.30 -12.87
N LYS A 20 4.64 6.48 -11.65
CA LYS A 20 4.81 7.77 -10.95
C LYS A 20 3.52 8.46 -10.48
N ASP A 21 2.34 7.89 -10.72
CA ASP A 21 1.13 8.38 -10.05
C ASP A 21 1.25 8.17 -8.54
N LEU A 22 0.85 9.17 -7.75
CA LEU A 22 0.77 9.07 -6.30
C LEU A 22 -0.62 8.58 -5.90
N VAL A 23 -0.64 7.50 -5.12
CA VAL A 23 -1.86 6.80 -4.71
C VAL A 23 -1.90 6.70 -3.19
N GLY A 24 -2.89 7.32 -2.57
CA GLY A 24 -3.11 7.23 -1.13
C GLY A 24 -3.56 5.82 -0.72
N ILE A 25 -3.03 5.29 0.38
CA ILE A 25 -3.54 4.07 1.03
C ILE A 25 -3.95 4.43 2.45
N MET A 26 -5.25 4.43 2.73
CA MET A 26 -5.86 4.70 4.03
C MET A 26 -6.73 3.51 4.45
N ALA A 27 -6.07 2.47 4.93
CA ALA A 27 -6.71 1.20 5.28
C ALA A 27 -6.04 0.55 6.49
N GLU A 28 -6.79 -0.29 7.20
CA GLU A 28 -6.27 -1.11 8.28
C GLU A 28 -5.29 -2.15 7.74
N THR A 29 -4.36 -2.55 8.60
CA THR A 29 -3.37 -3.59 8.32
C THR A 29 -4.06 -4.91 7.96
N SER A 30 -3.77 -5.43 6.79
CA SER A 30 -4.39 -6.64 6.26
C SER A 30 -3.58 -7.22 5.09
N PRO A 31 -3.85 -8.47 4.70
CA PRO A 31 -3.28 -9.02 3.47
C PRO A 31 -3.60 -8.18 2.22
N LEU A 32 -4.78 -7.55 2.17
CA LEU A 32 -5.17 -6.68 1.05
C LEU A 32 -4.33 -5.41 1.00
N TRP A 33 -4.02 -4.82 2.17
CA TRP A 33 -3.12 -3.67 2.25
C TRP A 33 -1.78 -3.96 1.57
N THR A 34 -1.15 -5.08 1.94
CA THR A 34 0.13 -5.52 1.34
C THR A 34 -0.01 -5.79 -0.16
N GLN A 35 -1.10 -6.43 -0.60
CA GLN A 35 -1.32 -6.75 -2.01
C GLN A 35 -1.46 -5.49 -2.87
N VAL A 36 -2.20 -4.47 -2.40
CA VAL A 36 -2.35 -3.21 -3.16
C VAL A 36 -1.06 -2.39 -3.17
N ASP A 37 -0.32 -2.36 -2.07
CA ASP A 37 0.99 -1.71 -2.01
C ASP A 37 1.99 -2.34 -2.99
N LEU A 38 2.05 -3.67 -3.04
CA LEU A 38 2.89 -4.39 -4.00
C LEU A 38 2.42 -4.21 -5.44
N ALA A 39 1.11 -4.11 -5.68
CA ALA A 39 0.59 -3.85 -7.02
C ALA A 39 1.02 -2.46 -7.52
N LEU A 40 0.96 -1.43 -6.66
CA LEU A 40 1.47 -0.09 -6.98
C LEU A 40 2.98 -0.11 -7.21
N CYS A 41 3.74 -0.81 -6.34
CA CYS A 41 5.18 -1.00 -6.50
C CYS A 41 5.52 -1.59 -7.87
N CYS A 42 4.84 -2.67 -8.27
CA CYS A 42 5.08 -3.31 -9.57
C CYS A 42 4.70 -2.44 -10.78
N LEU A 43 3.83 -1.45 -10.60
CA LEU A 43 3.49 -0.47 -11.63
C LEU A 43 4.49 0.71 -11.69
N GLY A 44 5.41 0.82 -10.74
CA GLY A 44 6.22 2.02 -10.57
C GLY A 44 5.41 3.24 -10.12
N SER A 45 4.21 3.02 -9.56
CA SER A 45 3.40 4.04 -8.90
C SER A 45 3.85 4.20 -7.46
N VAL A 46 3.58 5.35 -6.86
CA VAL A 46 4.08 5.72 -5.54
C VAL A 46 2.96 5.62 -4.50
N SER A 47 3.10 4.76 -3.51
CA SER A 47 2.14 4.70 -2.41
C SER A 47 2.35 5.86 -1.42
N VAL A 48 1.27 6.56 -1.06
CA VAL A 48 1.23 7.56 0.02
C VAL A 48 0.48 6.95 1.19
N THR A 49 1.20 6.59 2.26
CA THR A 49 0.58 5.87 3.37
C THR A 49 -0.07 6.82 4.36
N ILE A 50 -1.35 6.57 4.67
CA ILE A 50 -2.19 7.43 5.51
C ILE A 50 -2.79 6.57 6.62
N PHE A 51 -2.64 7.00 7.88
CA PHE A 51 -3.25 6.30 9.00
C PHE A 51 -4.78 6.37 8.92
N PRO A 52 -5.50 5.24 9.07
CA PRO A 52 -6.96 5.22 8.97
C PRO A 52 -7.65 6.08 10.03
N SER A 53 -6.98 6.36 11.15
CA SER A 53 -7.49 7.17 12.26
C SER A 53 -7.38 8.69 12.05
N LEU A 54 -6.68 9.17 11.02
CA LEU A 54 -6.51 10.60 10.77
C LEU A 54 -7.86 11.29 10.48
N SER A 55 -7.96 12.54 10.94
CA SER A 55 -9.10 13.39 10.64
C SER A 55 -9.17 13.74 9.16
N ILE A 56 -10.36 14.12 8.69
CA ILE A 56 -10.54 14.57 7.30
C ILE A 56 -9.66 15.78 6.97
N LYS A 57 -9.40 16.66 7.93
CA LYS A 57 -8.53 17.84 7.75
C LYS A 57 -7.08 17.43 7.47
N GLU A 58 -6.55 16.50 8.25
CA GLU A 58 -5.19 15.98 8.09
C GLU A 58 -5.07 15.18 6.81
N THR A 59 -6.06 14.31 6.53
CA THR A 59 -6.10 13.51 5.29
C THR A 59 -6.17 14.39 4.05
N SER A 60 -7.03 15.42 4.05
CA SER A 60 -7.11 16.38 2.93
C SER A 60 -5.81 17.14 2.73
N PHE A 61 -5.12 17.50 3.82
CA PHE A 61 -3.79 18.11 3.72
C PHE A 61 -2.80 17.20 3.03
N ILE A 62 -2.69 15.94 3.49
CA ILE A 62 -1.77 14.94 2.91
C ILE A 62 -2.06 14.70 1.42
N LEU A 63 -3.33 14.51 1.05
CA LEU A 63 -3.72 14.23 -0.32
C LEU A 63 -3.46 15.42 -1.25
N ASN A 64 -3.65 16.65 -0.77
CA ASN A 64 -3.35 17.86 -1.52
C ASN A 64 -1.85 18.14 -1.65
N ASP A 65 -1.10 17.98 -0.56
CA ASP A 65 0.36 18.17 -0.56
C ASP A 65 1.08 17.14 -1.46
N SER A 66 0.61 15.90 -1.43
CA SER A 66 1.14 14.83 -2.29
C SER A 66 0.56 14.81 -3.70
N LEU A 67 -0.49 15.59 -3.99
CA LEU A 67 -1.21 15.57 -5.28
C LEU A 67 -1.71 14.17 -5.66
N CYS A 68 -2.16 13.38 -4.69
CA CYS A 68 -2.73 12.07 -4.95
C CYS A 68 -3.93 12.17 -5.88
N ARG A 69 -3.91 11.41 -6.99
CA ARG A 69 -5.02 11.29 -7.93
C ARG A 69 -5.99 10.17 -7.54
N TYR A 70 -5.49 9.19 -6.82
CA TYR A 70 -6.23 8.01 -6.38
C TYR A 70 -6.09 7.82 -4.89
N LEU A 71 -7.16 7.33 -4.26
CA LEU A 71 -7.16 6.98 -2.84
C LEU A 71 -7.75 5.58 -2.66
N ILE A 72 -7.02 4.71 -1.99
CA ILE A 72 -7.49 3.39 -1.58
C ILE A 72 -7.93 3.49 -0.12
N VAL A 73 -9.17 3.17 0.18
CA VAL A 73 -9.75 3.16 1.54
C VAL A 73 -10.13 1.76 1.98
N GLY A 74 -9.97 1.47 3.27
CA GLY A 74 -10.17 0.13 3.81
C GLY A 74 -11.63 -0.32 3.87
N ASN A 75 -12.56 0.61 4.09
CA ASN A 75 -13.98 0.31 4.30
C ASN A 75 -14.87 1.53 4.03
N GLU A 76 -16.20 1.32 4.14
CA GLU A 76 -17.21 2.37 3.92
C GLU A 76 -17.15 3.50 4.95
N ASP A 77 -16.81 3.21 6.22
CA ASP A 77 -16.70 4.26 7.26
C ASP A 77 -15.60 5.28 6.93
N ILE A 78 -14.47 4.79 6.42
CA ILE A 78 -13.38 5.66 5.94
C ILE A 78 -13.84 6.42 4.70
N LEU A 79 -14.50 5.76 3.76
CA LEU A 79 -15.06 6.38 2.56
C LEU A 79 -16.00 7.53 2.91
N ASP A 80 -16.96 7.31 3.79
CA ASP A 80 -17.96 8.32 4.22
C ASP A 80 -17.28 9.54 4.83
N ARG A 81 -16.21 9.31 5.61
CA ARG A 81 -15.42 10.39 6.18
C ARG A 81 -14.70 11.20 5.10
N ILE A 82 -14.13 10.55 4.09
CA ILE A 82 -13.48 11.20 2.96
C ILE A 82 -14.50 11.98 2.12
N MET A 83 -15.66 11.41 1.85
CA MET A 83 -16.70 12.06 1.04
C MET A 83 -17.22 13.36 1.66
N LYS A 84 -17.24 13.48 2.99
CA LYS A 84 -17.56 14.74 3.69
C LYS A 84 -16.60 15.89 3.35
N GLY A 85 -15.35 15.57 3.04
CA GLY A 85 -14.29 16.54 2.69
C GLY A 85 -13.86 16.52 1.23
N TYR A 86 -14.47 15.70 0.38
CA TYR A 86 -14.02 15.45 -1.00
C TYR A 86 -13.80 16.73 -1.82
N ARG A 87 -14.70 17.74 -1.67
CA ARG A 87 -14.59 19.02 -2.38
C ARG A 87 -13.30 19.80 -2.08
N ASN A 88 -12.64 19.49 -0.97
CA ASN A 88 -11.39 20.11 -0.55
C ASN A 88 -10.15 19.36 -1.06
N ILE A 89 -10.33 18.33 -1.90
CA ILE A 89 -9.25 17.51 -2.45
C ILE A 89 -9.37 17.49 -3.99
N PRO A 90 -9.05 18.60 -4.66
CA PRO A 90 -9.28 18.76 -6.09
C PRO A 90 -8.43 17.83 -6.97
N SER A 91 -7.31 17.30 -6.45
CA SER A 91 -6.48 16.34 -7.17
C SER A 91 -7.08 14.94 -7.24
N LEU A 92 -8.01 14.60 -6.34
CA LEU A 92 -8.53 13.25 -6.19
C LEU A 92 -9.58 12.93 -7.28
N GLU A 93 -9.24 11.99 -8.15
CA GLU A 93 -10.07 11.57 -9.28
C GLU A 93 -10.94 10.36 -8.95
N LYS A 94 -10.35 9.35 -8.29
CA LYS A 94 -11.06 8.11 -7.96
C LYS A 94 -10.70 7.60 -6.56
N ILE A 95 -11.66 6.90 -5.95
CA ILE A 95 -11.52 6.23 -4.67
C ILE A 95 -11.77 4.73 -4.88
N ILE A 96 -10.88 3.88 -4.37
CA ILE A 96 -11.02 2.43 -4.40
C ILE A 96 -11.34 1.96 -2.98
N VAL A 97 -12.42 1.19 -2.82
CA VAL A 97 -12.83 0.64 -1.53
C VAL A 97 -12.40 -0.82 -1.44
N LEU A 98 -11.61 -1.18 -0.42
CA LEU A 98 -11.09 -2.54 -0.21
C LEU A 98 -12.16 -3.46 0.42
N ASP A 99 -13.36 -3.42 -0.11
CA ASP A 99 -14.45 -4.32 0.24
C ASP A 99 -14.93 -5.06 -1.00
N PHE A 100 -15.03 -6.40 -0.90
CA PHE A 100 -15.47 -7.26 -2.00
C PHE A 100 -16.95 -7.09 -2.35
N ASN A 101 -17.77 -6.66 -1.39
CA ASN A 101 -19.20 -6.52 -1.55
C ASN A 101 -19.62 -5.09 -1.89
N TYR A 102 -18.67 -4.15 -1.82
CA TYR A 102 -18.95 -2.76 -2.07
C TYR A 102 -19.29 -2.52 -3.56
N GLN A 103 -20.40 -1.82 -3.78
CA GLN A 103 -20.85 -1.38 -5.10
C GLN A 103 -21.25 0.09 -5.03
N SER A 104 -20.84 0.87 -6.02
CA SER A 104 -21.18 2.29 -6.12
C SER A 104 -21.97 2.60 -7.38
N LYS A 105 -22.83 3.65 -7.31
CA LYS A 105 -23.39 4.33 -8.47
C LYS A 105 -22.63 5.59 -8.86
N ASP A 106 -21.65 5.97 -8.05
CA ASP A 106 -20.77 7.12 -8.30
C ASP A 106 -19.55 6.63 -9.08
N ASP A 107 -19.38 7.08 -10.31
CA ASP A 107 -18.28 6.68 -11.20
C ASP A 107 -16.88 7.00 -10.66
N ARG A 108 -16.80 7.82 -9.60
CA ARG A 108 -15.55 8.14 -8.91
C ARG A 108 -15.14 7.08 -7.88
N ILE A 109 -16.07 6.19 -7.52
CA ILE A 109 -15.85 5.20 -6.45
C ILE A 109 -15.96 3.80 -7.03
N ILE A 110 -14.93 2.97 -6.78
CA ILE A 110 -14.81 1.64 -7.35
C ILE A 110 -14.57 0.64 -6.22
N GLY A 111 -15.32 -0.46 -6.18
CA GLY A 111 -15.11 -1.55 -5.24
C GLY A 111 -13.95 -2.46 -5.65
N LEU A 112 -13.35 -3.14 -4.66
CA LEU A 112 -12.24 -4.07 -4.90
C LEU A 112 -12.62 -5.18 -5.89
N ASN A 113 -13.84 -5.71 -5.83
CA ASN A 113 -14.28 -6.77 -6.74
C ASN A 113 -14.27 -6.30 -8.19
N GLU A 114 -14.69 -5.07 -8.46
CA GLU A 114 -14.65 -4.48 -9.80
C GLU A 114 -13.20 -4.32 -10.30
N ILE A 115 -12.26 -3.88 -9.45
CA ILE A 115 -10.84 -3.84 -9.78
C ILE A 115 -10.32 -5.22 -10.18
N LEU A 116 -10.70 -6.26 -9.44
CA LEU A 116 -10.28 -7.63 -9.74
C LEU A 116 -10.86 -8.16 -11.04
N GLU A 117 -12.13 -7.89 -11.31
CA GLU A 117 -12.78 -8.28 -12.57
C GLU A 117 -12.17 -7.54 -13.77
N LEU A 118 -11.90 -6.23 -13.64
CA LEU A 118 -11.16 -5.47 -14.66
C LEU A 118 -9.76 -6.04 -14.87
N GLY A 119 -9.07 -6.40 -13.80
CA GLY A 119 -7.75 -7.00 -13.86
C GLY A 119 -7.75 -8.33 -14.59
N LYS A 120 -8.67 -9.25 -14.24
CA LYS A 120 -8.81 -10.55 -14.92
C LYS A 120 -9.16 -10.38 -16.39
N LYS A 121 -10.16 -9.55 -16.69
CA LYS A 121 -10.63 -9.31 -18.06
C LYS A 121 -9.55 -8.75 -18.96
N ASN A 122 -8.79 -7.78 -18.47
CA ASN A 122 -7.82 -7.03 -19.25
C ASN A 122 -6.39 -7.57 -19.11
N ARG A 123 -6.16 -8.64 -18.34
CA ARG A 123 -4.82 -9.16 -18.06
C ARG A 123 -4.08 -9.50 -19.34
N PHE A 124 -4.71 -10.19 -20.28
CA PHE A 124 -4.08 -10.59 -21.54
C PHE A 124 -3.56 -9.37 -22.33
N ASP A 125 -4.41 -8.36 -22.48
CA ASP A 125 -4.08 -7.17 -23.28
C ASP A 125 -3.07 -6.25 -22.56
N LYS A 126 -3.11 -6.18 -21.24
CA LYS A 126 -2.29 -5.28 -20.43
C LYS A 126 -1.01 -5.92 -19.88
N TYR A 127 -0.84 -7.23 -20.02
CA TYR A 127 0.28 -7.91 -19.37
C TYR A 127 1.64 -7.48 -19.91
N ALA A 128 1.75 -7.27 -21.23
CA ALA A 128 2.98 -6.77 -21.83
C ALA A 128 3.31 -5.34 -21.36
N GLU A 129 2.30 -4.47 -21.24
CA GLU A 129 2.46 -3.11 -20.71
C GLU A 129 2.84 -3.15 -19.23
N TYR A 130 2.20 -4.02 -18.42
CA TYR A 130 2.55 -4.25 -17.02
C TYR A 130 4.01 -4.66 -16.85
N LEU A 131 4.49 -5.63 -17.66
CA LEU A 131 5.89 -6.05 -17.63
C LEU A 131 6.82 -4.90 -17.99
N SER A 132 6.47 -4.11 -19.02
CA SER A 132 7.24 -2.93 -19.42
C SER A 132 7.33 -1.91 -18.28
N TYR A 133 6.24 -1.64 -17.56
CA TYR A 133 6.26 -0.75 -16.40
C TYR A 133 7.16 -1.28 -15.30
N ARG A 134 6.98 -2.54 -14.90
CA ARG A 134 7.78 -3.20 -13.87
C ARG A 134 9.28 -3.18 -14.18
N ASP A 135 9.63 -3.54 -15.40
CA ASP A 135 11.03 -3.66 -15.83
C ASP A 135 11.71 -2.30 -16.08
N SER A 136 10.92 -1.20 -16.19
CA SER A 136 11.41 0.16 -16.31
C SER A 136 11.75 0.84 -14.96
N ILE A 137 11.35 0.24 -13.84
CA ILE A 137 11.57 0.79 -12.49
C ILE A 137 13.08 0.87 -12.21
N LYS A 138 13.52 2.04 -11.74
CA LYS A 138 14.90 2.30 -11.38
C LYS A 138 15.07 2.41 -9.86
N ASN A 139 16.29 2.22 -9.42
CA ASN A 139 16.64 2.34 -7.99
C ASN A 139 16.27 3.70 -7.39
N GLU A 140 16.40 4.77 -8.17
CA GLU A 140 16.14 6.15 -7.75
C GLU A 140 14.65 6.51 -7.80
N ASP A 141 13.80 5.70 -8.44
CA ASP A 141 12.38 5.96 -8.49
C ASP A 141 11.77 5.88 -7.09
N TRP A 142 10.75 6.70 -6.86
CA TRP A 142 10.04 6.74 -5.61
C TRP A 142 9.22 5.46 -5.45
N TYR A 143 9.35 4.83 -4.28
CA TYR A 143 8.53 3.69 -3.90
C TYR A 143 7.33 4.15 -3.07
N THR A 144 7.57 5.01 -2.07
CA THR A 144 6.52 5.44 -1.15
C THR A 144 6.82 6.80 -0.54
N VAL A 145 5.76 7.52 -0.16
CA VAL A 145 5.82 8.72 0.68
C VAL A 145 5.18 8.44 2.02
N VAL A 146 5.90 8.71 3.10
CA VAL A 146 5.43 8.54 4.48
C VAL A 146 5.33 9.91 5.13
N TYR A 147 4.16 10.25 5.66
CA TYR A 147 3.96 11.51 6.37
C TYR A 147 4.26 11.35 7.86
N THR A 148 5.09 12.23 8.38
CA THR A 148 5.46 12.30 9.80
C THR A 148 5.00 13.61 10.41
N SER A 149 4.80 13.64 11.74
CA SER A 149 4.53 14.88 12.47
C SER A 149 5.73 15.82 12.34
N GLY A 150 5.56 16.89 11.56
CA GLY A 150 6.60 17.92 11.44
C GLY A 150 6.76 18.72 12.74
N SER A 151 7.97 19.17 13.03
CA SER A 151 8.27 20.07 14.17
C SER A 151 7.49 21.39 14.13
N SER A 152 6.97 21.78 12.97
CA SER A 152 6.13 22.96 12.73
C SER A 152 4.64 22.74 12.89
N GLY A 153 4.21 21.54 13.34
CA GLY A 153 2.81 21.17 13.54
C GLY A 153 2.07 20.67 12.28
N MET A 154 2.65 20.84 11.08
CA MET A 154 2.09 20.30 9.85
C MET A 154 2.85 19.03 9.43
N PRO A 155 2.14 17.96 8.96
CA PRO A 155 2.80 16.75 8.48
C PRO A 155 3.78 17.06 7.34
N ARG A 156 4.89 16.31 7.29
CA ARG A 156 5.87 16.39 6.19
C ARG A 156 6.00 15.04 5.51
N GLY A 157 5.91 15.03 4.18
CA GLY A 157 6.12 13.84 3.36
C GLY A 157 7.61 13.51 3.22
N ILE A 158 8.00 12.30 3.58
CA ILE A 158 9.34 11.77 3.40
C ILE A 158 9.28 10.73 2.28
N VAL A 159 10.04 10.96 1.22
CA VAL A 159 10.15 10.05 0.08
C VAL A 159 11.14 8.93 0.40
N LEU A 160 10.73 7.69 0.15
CA LEU A 160 11.61 6.53 0.14
C LEU A 160 11.67 5.97 -1.29
N THR A 161 12.89 5.76 -1.78
CA THR A 161 13.14 5.17 -3.10
C THR A 161 13.22 3.65 -3.04
N HIS A 162 13.12 2.97 -4.17
CA HIS A 162 13.37 1.52 -4.25
C HIS A 162 14.76 1.18 -3.69
N PHE A 163 15.78 1.99 -4.01
CA PHE A 163 17.14 1.81 -3.47
C PHE A 163 17.19 1.91 -1.95
N SER A 164 16.50 2.89 -1.34
CA SER A 164 16.52 3.07 0.11
C SER A 164 15.93 1.87 0.85
N ILE A 165 14.86 1.27 0.31
CA ILE A 165 14.25 0.06 0.88
C ILE A 165 15.19 -1.15 0.68
N ALA A 166 15.66 -1.39 -0.55
CA ALA A 166 16.53 -2.52 -0.86
C ALA A 166 17.82 -2.49 -0.03
N SER A 167 18.50 -1.32 0.02
CA SER A 167 19.75 -1.16 0.81
C SER A 167 19.51 -1.38 2.29
N ARG A 168 18.37 -0.89 2.82
CA ARG A 168 18.03 -1.10 4.23
C ARG A 168 17.84 -2.59 4.54
N MET A 169 17.13 -3.32 3.66
CA MET A 169 16.90 -4.74 3.84
C MET A 169 18.21 -5.53 3.72
N THR A 170 19.00 -5.29 2.67
CA THR A 170 20.31 -5.93 2.52
C THR A 170 21.19 -5.72 3.76
N GLY A 171 21.33 -4.49 4.25
CA GLY A 171 22.12 -4.20 5.44
C GLY A 171 21.56 -4.85 6.70
N ALA A 172 20.25 -4.98 6.86
CA ALA A 172 19.63 -5.68 7.99
C ALA A 172 19.96 -7.18 7.96
N PHE A 173 19.81 -7.84 6.80
CA PHE A 173 20.12 -9.26 6.66
C PHE A 173 21.61 -9.56 6.85
N GLU A 174 22.50 -8.72 6.32
CA GLU A 174 23.94 -8.84 6.56
C GLU A 174 24.28 -8.69 8.06
N PHE A 175 23.66 -7.70 8.73
CA PHE A 175 23.86 -7.52 10.17
C PHE A 175 23.41 -8.75 10.96
N TRP A 176 22.18 -9.24 10.72
CA TRP A 176 21.67 -10.42 11.43
C TRP A 176 22.52 -11.66 11.20
N SER A 177 22.95 -11.89 9.95
CA SER A 177 23.82 -13.01 9.62
C SER A 177 25.14 -13.02 10.41
N ARG A 178 25.74 -11.83 10.63
CA ARG A 178 26.98 -11.70 11.45
C ARG A 178 26.78 -12.11 12.90
N TYR A 179 25.54 -12.04 13.41
CA TYR A 179 25.20 -12.45 14.79
C TYR A 179 24.52 -13.84 14.83
N GLY A 180 24.62 -14.62 13.76
CA GLY A 180 24.07 -15.98 13.70
C GLY A 180 22.54 -16.02 13.66
N MET A 181 21.89 -14.90 13.38
CA MET A 181 20.43 -14.82 13.16
C MET A 181 20.13 -14.94 11.67
N SER A 182 19.10 -15.72 11.34
CA SER A 182 18.60 -15.87 9.98
C SER A 182 17.08 -15.87 9.98
N ILE A 183 16.50 -15.22 8.98
CA ILE A 183 15.05 -15.28 8.68
C ILE A 183 14.91 -15.90 7.30
N SER A 184 14.00 -16.84 7.15
CA SER A 184 13.82 -17.66 5.95
C SER A 184 12.35 -17.93 5.67
N GLU A 185 12.07 -18.66 4.60
CA GLU A 185 10.71 -19.11 4.22
C GLU A 185 10.04 -20.04 5.26
N LYS A 186 10.77 -20.49 6.28
CA LYS A 186 10.25 -21.32 7.39
C LYS A 186 9.69 -20.49 8.54
N ASP A 187 9.96 -19.19 8.52
CA ASP A 187 9.58 -18.29 9.60
C ASP A 187 8.22 -17.64 9.32
N VAL A 188 7.55 -17.23 10.40
CA VAL A 188 6.28 -16.50 10.36
C VAL A 188 6.44 -15.20 11.13
N SER A 189 6.17 -14.09 10.48
CA SER A 189 6.10 -12.76 11.09
C SER A 189 4.66 -12.40 11.44
N LEU A 190 4.38 -11.98 12.66
CA LEU A 190 3.08 -11.44 13.02
C LEU A 190 3.04 -9.92 12.79
N CYS A 191 2.24 -9.48 11.83
CA CYS A 191 1.99 -8.08 11.51
C CYS A 191 0.80 -7.56 12.32
N TYR A 192 1.03 -6.66 13.28
CA TYR A 192 0.00 -6.17 14.20
C TYR A 192 -0.05 -4.64 14.33
N LEU A 193 1.00 -3.94 13.90
CA LEU A 193 0.99 -2.48 13.85
C LEU A 193 0.44 -1.98 12.50
N PRO A 194 0.01 -0.72 12.40
CA PRO A 194 -0.45 -0.16 11.13
C PRO A 194 0.65 -0.15 10.07
N LEU A 195 0.41 -0.76 8.90
CA LEU A 195 1.35 -0.74 7.76
C LEU A 195 1.53 0.68 7.16
N ALA A 196 0.67 1.63 7.50
CA ALA A 196 0.92 3.04 7.25
C ALA A 196 2.16 3.55 8.01
N TYR A 197 2.59 2.86 9.08
CA TYR A 197 3.79 3.16 9.83
C TYR A 197 4.99 2.45 9.23
N ILE A 198 6.01 3.21 8.84
CA ILE A 198 7.16 2.67 8.11
C ILE A 198 7.95 1.62 8.90
N PHE A 199 7.94 1.68 10.23
CA PHE A 199 8.65 0.71 11.06
C PHE A 199 8.05 -0.70 10.88
N ASP A 200 6.73 -0.87 10.99
CA ASP A 200 6.10 -2.18 10.83
C ASP A 200 6.18 -2.66 9.38
N ARG A 201 6.06 -1.75 8.44
CA ARG A 201 6.25 -2.03 7.02
C ARG A 201 7.67 -2.55 6.75
N ALA A 202 8.69 -1.98 7.40
CA ALA A 202 10.07 -2.43 7.27
C ALA A 202 10.33 -3.74 8.03
N SER A 203 9.88 -3.85 9.29
CA SER A 203 10.20 -4.97 10.18
C SER A 203 9.35 -6.22 9.92
N CYS A 204 8.16 -6.08 9.35
CA CYS A 204 7.30 -7.20 9.02
C CYS A 204 7.17 -7.40 7.50
N GLN A 205 6.57 -6.46 6.77
CA GLN A 205 6.28 -6.64 5.35
C GLN A 205 7.54 -6.81 4.50
N PHE A 206 8.50 -5.86 4.58
CA PHE A 206 9.69 -5.94 3.72
C PHE A 206 10.61 -7.09 4.13
N VAL A 207 10.81 -7.30 5.43
CA VAL A 207 11.61 -8.42 5.92
C VAL A 207 11.05 -9.75 5.41
N SER A 208 9.74 -9.97 5.53
CA SER A 208 9.11 -11.21 5.07
C SER A 208 9.19 -11.38 3.55
N ILE A 209 9.00 -10.31 2.77
CA ILE A 209 9.13 -10.35 1.32
C ILE A 209 10.56 -10.70 0.90
N PHE A 210 11.57 -10.10 1.52
CA PHE A 210 12.97 -10.34 1.19
C PHE A 210 13.48 -11.72 1.64
N SER A 211 12.93 -12.28 2.73
CA SER A 211 13.33 -13.61 3.24
C SER A 211 12.48 -14.75 2.68
N GLY A 212 11.33 -14.45 2.09
CA GLY A 212 10.33 -15.44 1.73
C GLY A 212 9.45 -15.93 2.89
N ALA A 213 9.60 -15.33 4.09
CA ALA A 213 8.83 -15.69 5.28
C ALA A 213 7.33 -15.43 5.10
N CYS A 214 6.53 -16.17 5.85
CA CYS A 214 5.08 -15.95 5.90
C CYS A 214 4.74 -14.71 6.73
N ILE A 215 3.72 -13.94 6.29
CA ILE A 215 3.14 -12.86 7.09
C ILE A 215 1.78 -13.33 7.61
N ALA A 216 1.67 -13.44 8.94
CA ALA A 216 0.39 -13.55 9.63
C ALA A 216 -0.08 -12.15 10.05
N TYR A 217 -1.35 -11.85 9.88
CA TYR A 217 -1.92 -10.56 10.27
C TYR A 217 -2.80 -10.76 11.50
N ALA A 218 -2.58 -9.96 12.54
CA ALA A 218 -3.43 -9.99 13.71
C ALA A 218 -4.83 -9.45 13.38
N ASP A 219 -5.86 -10.10 13.88
CA ASP A 219 -7.25 -9.67 13.68
C ASP A 219 -7.53 -8.31 14.32
N SER A 220 -6.92 -8.08 15.49
CA SER A 220 -7.03 -6.82 16.22
C SER A 220 -5.88 -6.68 17.25
N PRO A 221 -5.61 -5.47 17.78
CA PRO A 221 -4.67 -5.31 18.89
C PRO A 221 -5.01 -6.12 20.13
N GLY A 222 -6.29 -6.43 20.34
CA GLY A 222 -6.75 -7.23 21.49
C GLY A 222 -6.50 -8.74 21.36
N THR A 223 -6.26 -9.23 20.13
CA THR A 223 -6.06 -10.68 19.86
C THR A 223 -4.60 -11.09 19.74
N ILE A 224 -3.65 -10.14 19.79
CA ILE A 224 -2.21 -10.38 19.54
C ILE A 224 -1.66 -11.57 20.34
N LEU A 225 -1.97 -11.66 21.65
CA LEU A 225 -1.47 -12.75 22.51
C LEU A 225 -2.03 -14.12 22.09
N ASP A 226 -3.26 -14.17 21.60
CA ASP A 226 -3.88 -15.41 21.13
C ASP A 226 -3.37 -15.76 19.73
N ASP A 227 -3.12 -14.76 18.89
CA ASP A 227 -2.59 -14.95 17.54
C ASP A 227 -1.13 -15.44 17.54
N ILE A 228 -0.31 -15.01 18.50
CA ILE A 228 1.07 -15.54 18.69
C ILE A 228 1.07 -17.02 19.07
N ARG A 229 -0.01 -17.53 19.69
CA ARG A 229 -0.11 -18.92 20.15
C ARG A 229 -0.62 -19.89 19.08
N LYS A 230 -1.14 -19.40 17.99
CA LYS A 230 -1.62 -20.19 16.83
C LYS A 230 -0.48 -20.52 15.89
#